data_292fa75818ff5f4501112faaa7ee9946
#
_entry.id   292fa75818ff5f4501112faaa7ee9946
#
_cell.length_a   1.000
_cell.length_b   1.000
_cell.length_c   1.000
_cell.angle_alpha   90.00
_cell.angle_beta   90.00
_cell.angle_gamma   90.00
#
_symmetry.space_group_name_H-M   'P 1'
#
loop_
_entity.id
_entity.type
_entity.pdbx_description
1 polymer ?
#
loop_
_entity_poly.entity_id
_entity_poly.type
_entity_poly.pdbx_seq_one_letter_code
_entity_poly.pdbx_strand_id
1 'polypeptide(L)'
;MAENMFLFWGSGSIPCWKPMIVLEEKGFGGYKNKLITFSNKEQKGEDILKLNPRGQVPTFKDGDIVVNESNAICEYLECTYTDKGTQLIPTDKAKRARVLQRMHEAAANMQQKLVLDLLYYFIQTKEEDRKEDEVAKKVEAAKEELGRWEACLGETKAFVAGPDFSMADVWFYPFIAQSVRMGLDLGKFPNMNAYYDKVTARRSVQKSWPPHWKEEPPIISPFKGRI
;
A
#
# COMPACT_ATOMS: atom_id res chain seq x y z
N MET A 1 -7.34 -22.86 -9.41
CA MET A 1 -7.28 -22.07 -8.15
C MET A 1 -7.44 -20.59 -8.47
N ALA A 2 -6.55 -19.93 -9.22
CA ALA A 2 -6.72 -18.51 -9.57
C ALA A 2 -7.99 -18.19 -10.38
N GLU A 3 -8.52 -19.16 -11.09
CA GLU A 3 -9.75 -19.02 -11.90
C GLU A 3 -11.02 -18.71 -11.10
N ASN A 4 -11.04 -19.10 -9.81
CA ASN A 4 -12.15 -18.83 -8.90
C ASN A 4 -11.99 -17.51 -8.14
N MET A 5 -10.81 -16.87 -8.26
CA MET A 5 -10.51 -15.61 -7.61
C MET A 5 -10.96 -14.42 -8.45
N PHE A 6 -11.56 -13.43 -7.80
CA PHE A 6 -11.98 -12.19 -8.42
C PHE A 6 -11.69 -10.99 -7.52
N LEU A 7 -11.10 -9.93 -8.07
CA LEU A 7 -10.77 -8.71 -7.37
C LEU A 7 -11.39 -7.48 -8.05
N PHE A 8 -12.21 -6.71 -7.32
CA PHE A 8 -12.54 -5.34 -7.70
C PHE A 8 -11.49 -4.41 -7.13
N TRP A 9 -10.92 -3.54 -7.96
CA TRP A 9 -9.81 -2.67 -7.56
C TRP A 9 -9.80 -1.35 -8.31
N GLY A 10 -9.15 -0.34 -7.72
CA GLY A 10 -8.93 0.97 -8.33
C GLY A 10 -7.44 1.25 -8.50
N SER A 11 -7.05 1.76 -9.68
CA SER A 11 -5.65 2.07 -9.97
C SER A 11 -5.13 3.18 -9.03
N GLY A 12 -3.93 2.98 -8.47
CA GLY A 12 -3.29 3.91 -7.52
C GLY A 12 -3.87 3.90 -6.10
N SER A 13 -4.86 3.04 -5.83
CA SER A 13 -5.37 2.84 -4.49
C SER A 13 -4.39 1.96 -3.67
N ILE A 14 -3.77 2.53 -2.63
CA ILE A 14 -2.90 1.78 -1.71
C ILE A 14 -3.60 0.53 -1.16
N PRO A 15 -4.85 0.62 -0.64
CA PRO A 15 -5.55 -0.58 -0.18
C PRO A 15 -5.72 -1.65 -1.26
N CYS A 16 -5.95 -1.28 -2.52
CA CYS A 16 -6.08 -2.26 -3.60
C CYS A 16 -4.74 -2.88 -3.98
N TRP A 17 -3.65 -2.13 -3.93
CA TRP A 17 -2.34 -2.60 -4.35
C TRP A 17 -1.77 -3.68 -3.42
N LYS A 18 -2.05 -3.60 -2.11
CA LYS A 18 -1.60 -4.60 -1.13
C LYS A 18 -2.00 -6.03 -1.51
N PRO A 19 -3.28 -6.37 -1.65
CA PRO A 19 -3.67 -7.73 -2.04
C PRO A 19 -3.19 -8.12 -3.44
N MET A 20 -3.01 -7.19 -4.37
CA MET A 20 -2.45 -7.47 -5.69
C MET A 20 -1.00 -7.96 -5.58
N ILE A 21 -0.18 -7.32 -4.72
CA ILE A 21 1.20 -7.78 -4.45
C ILE A 21 1.16 -9.19 -3.82
N VAL A 22 0.27 -9.43 -2.85
CA VAL A 22 0.16 -10.76 -2.21
C VAL A 22 -0.25 -11.84 -3.22
N LEU A 23 -1.21 -11.56 -4.09
CA LEU A 23 -1.63 -12.49 -5.14
C LEU A 23 -0.46 -12.87 -6.07
N GLU A 24 0.37 -11.91 -6.45
CA GLU A 24 1.57 -12.16 -7.27
C GLU A 24 2.65 -12.94 -6.47
N GLU A 25 2.86 -12.61 -5.18
CA GLU A 25 3.80 -13.34 -4.30
C GLU A 25 3.38 -14.79 -4.07
N LYS A 26 2.09 -15.04 -3.99
CA LYS A 26 1.51 -16.41 -3.87
C LYS A 26 1.45 -17.17 -5.20
N GLY A 27 1.85 -16.53 -6.30
CA GLY A 27 1.86 -17.16 -7.62
C GLY A 27 0.47 -17.29 -8.25
N PHE A 28 -0.51 -16.50 -7.81
CA PHE A 28 -1.87 -16.48 -8.36
C PHE A 28 -2.03 -15.51 -9.54
N GLY A 29 -0.97 -15.21 -10.28
CA GLY A 29 -1.09 -14.42 -11.50
C GLY A 29 -2.15 -14.99 -12.45
N GLY A 30 -2.98 -14.10 -13.02
CA GLY A 30 -4.09 -14.51 -13.90
C GLY A 30 -5.45 -14.64 -13.19
N TYR A 31 -5.58 -14.21 -11.92
CA TYR A 31 -6.88 -14.06 -11.26
C TYR A 31 -7.77 -13.07 -12.03
N LYS A 32 -9.10 -13.32 -12.03
CA LYS A 32 -10.05 -12.41 -12.66
C LYS A 32 -10.14 -11.10 -11.86
N ASN A 33 -10.25 -9.99 -12.56
CA ASN A 33 -10.36 -8.69 -11.89
C ASN A 33 -11.17 -7.69 -12.70
N LYS A 34 -11.68 -6.68 -12.00
CA LYS A 34 -12.35 -5.52 -12.61
C LYS A 34 -11.74 -4.24 -12.04
N LEU A 35 -11.07 -3.49 -12.92
CA LEU A 35 -10.66 -2.13 -12.60
C LEU A 35 -11.89 -1.23 -12.56
N ILE A 36 -12.03 -0.44 -11.50
CA ILE A 36 -13.10 0.54 -11.34
C ILE A 36 -12.58 1.97 -11.47
N THR A 37 -13.45 2.86 -11.89
CA THR A 37 -13.19 4.30 -12.01
C THR A 37 -13.85 5.07 -10.87
N PHE A 38 -13.04 5.69 -10.00
CA PHE A 38 -13.54 6.42 -8.83
C PHE A 38 -14.38 7.66 -9.19
N SER A 39 -14.00 8.40 -10.26
CA SER A 39 -14.75 9.58 -10.72
C SER A 39 -16.18 9.25 -11.13
N ASN A 40 -16.41 8.05 -11.66
CA ASN A 40 -17.72 7.54 -12.02
C ASN A 40 -18.50 6.91 -10.85
N LYS A 41 -17.90 6.91 -9.65
CA LYS A 41 -18.45 6.27 -8.44
C LYS A 41 -18.76 4.77 -8.63
N GLU A 42 -18.01 4.07 -9.49
CA GLU A 42 -18.24 2.65 -9.79
C GLU A 42 -18.09 1.75 -8.56
N GLN A 43 -17.34 2.17 -7.52
CA GLN A 43 -17.30 1.48 -6.22
C GLN A 43 -18.66 1.46 -5.50
N LYS A 44 -19.62 2.28 -5.92
CA LYS A 44 -20.99 2.29 -5.43
C LYS A 44 -21.95 1.54 -6.36
N GLY A 45 -21.44 0.87 -7.38
CA GLY A 45 -22.23 0.05 -8.29
C GLY A 45 -22.80 -1.20 -7.61
N GLU A 46 -23.89 -1.71 -8.17
CA GLU A 46 -24.65 -2.84 -7.62
C GLU A 46 -23.77 -4.10 -7.43
N ASP A 47 -22.88 -4.37 -8.39
CA ASP A 47 -21.96 -5.52 -8.34
C ASP A 47 -21.09 -5.53 -7.07
N ILE A 48 -20.61 -4.34 -6.67
CA ILE A 48 -19.77 -4.18 -5.49
C ILE A 48 -20.63 -4.12 -4.24
N LEU A 49 -21.73 -3.38 -4.24
CA LEU A 49 -22.60 -3.25 -3.07
C LEU A 49 -23.19 -4.58 -2.60
N LYS A 50 -23.45 -5.52 -3.50
CA LYS A 50 -23.88 -6.89 -3.16
C LYS A 50 -22.81 -7.67 -2.36
N LEU A 51 -21.53 -7.37 -2.57
CA LEU A 51 -20.40 -8.07 -1.94
C LEU A 51 -19.82 -7.27 -0.77
N ASN A 52 -19.85 -5.94 -0.87
CA ASN A 52 -19.34 -5.01 0.12
C ASN A 52 -20.34 -3.87 0.33
N PRO A 53 -21.18 -3.95 1.37
CA PRO A 53 -22.19 -2.92 1.65
C PRO A 53 -21.60 -1.53 1.91
N ARG A 54 -20.29 -1.42 2.24
CA ARG A 54 -19.60 -0.13 2.36
C ARG A 54 -19.36 0.54 1.01
N GLY A 55 -19.47 -0.22 -0.11
CA GLY A 55 -19.20 0.28 -1.47
C GLY A 55 -17.78 0.82 -1.56
N GLN A 56 -16.81 -0.01 -1.22
CA GLN A 56 -15.37 0.28 -1.23
C GLN A 56 -14.61 -0.81 -1.96
N VAL A 57 -13.43 -0.49 -2.44
CA VAL A 57 -12.48 -1.43 -3.00
C VAL A 57 -11.16 -1.36 -2.22
N PRO A 58 -10.41 -2.48 -2.10
CA PRO A 58 -10.64 -3.76 -2.76
C PRO A 58 -11.84 -4.51 -2.19
N THR A 59 -12.50 -5.27 -3.07
CA THR A 59 -13.47 -6.31 -2.73
C THR A 59 -13.03 -7.58 -3.42
N PHE A 60 -12.80 -8.65 -2.66
CA PHE A 60 -12.21 -9.89 -3.14
C PHE A 60 -13.16 -11.07 -2.97
N LYS A 61 -13.16 -11.96 -3.96
CA LYS A 61 -13.85 -13.25 -3.92
C LYS A 61 -12.88 -14.39 -4.18
N ASP A 62 -13.10 -15.49 -3.46
CA ASP A 62 -12.47 -16.77 -3.72
C ASP A 62 -13.54 -17.85 -3.66
N GLY A 63 -14.05 -18.27 -4.83
CA GLY A 63 -15.26 -19.06 -4.91
C GLY A 63 -16.45 -18.36 -4.28
N ASP A 64 -17.01 -18.96 -3.21
CA ASP A 64 -18.15 -18.38 -2.47
C ASP A 64 -17.71 -17.48 -1.31
N ILE A 65 -16.43 -17.47 -0.97
CA ILE A 65 -15.88 -16.64 0.11
C ILE A 65 -15.73 -15.20 -0.40
N VAL A 66 -16.27 -14.25 0.35
CA VAL A 66 -16.09 -12.81 0.09
C VAL A 66 -15.30 -12.20 1.23
N VAL A 67 -14.20 -11.51 0.91
CA VAL A 67 -13.37 -10.81 1.90
C VAL A 67 -13.28 -9.34 1.51
N ASN A 68 -13.66 -8.47 2.43
CA ASN A 68 -13.49 -7.03 2.35
C ASN A 68 -12.39 -6.60 3.33
N GLU A 69 -11.93 -5.36 3.25
CA GLU A 69 -10.76 -4.82 3.94
C GLU A 69 -9.43 -5.37 3.39
N SER A 70 -8.61 -4.47 2.87
CA SER A 70 -7.35 -4.85 2.19
C SER A 70 -6.42 -5.68 3.05
N ASN A 71 -6.34 -5.38 4.34
CA ASN A 71 -5.49 -6.09 5.28
C ASN A 71 -6.02 -7.51 5.53
N ALA A 72 -7.34 -7.65 5.69
CA ALA A 72 -7.98 -8.96 5.85
C ALA A 72 -7.82 -9.84 4.61
N ILE A 73 -7.88 -9.25 3.40
CA ILE A 73 -7.62 -9.98 2.15
C ILE A 73 -6.19 -10.51 2.13
N CYS A 74 -5.21 -9.67 2.49
CA CYS A 74 -3.79 -10.07 2.56
C CYS A 74 -3.58 -11.23 3.55
N GLU A 75 -4.15 -11.12 4.75
CA GLU A 75 -4.06 -12.16 5.78
C GLU A 75 -4.79 -13.43 5.37
N TYR A 76 -5.98 -13.32 4.77
CA TYR A 76 -6.70 -14.47 4.23
C TYR A 76 -5.85 -15.25 3.22
N LEU A 77 -5.25 -14.55 2.25
CA LEU A 77 -4.40 -15.17 1.24
C LEU A 77 -3.18 -15.86 1.86
N GLU A 78 -2.54 -15.22 2.84
CA GLU A 78 -1.38 -15.78 3.54
C GLU A 78 -1.73 -17.01 4.35
N CYS A 79 -2.82 -16.97 5.12
CA CYS A 79 -3.20 -18.05 6.02
C CYS A 79 -3.85 -19.24 5.28
N THR A 80 -4.56 -18.96 4.17
CA THR A 80 -5.25 -20.01 3.41
C THR A 80 -4.31 -20.77 2.47
N TYR A 81 -3.34 -20.06 1.88
CA TYR A 81 -2.44 -20.60 0.87
C TYR A 81 -0.99 -20.66 1.37
N THR A 82 -0.79 -21.31 2.49
CA THR A 82 0.51 -21.42 3.18
C THR A 82 1.56 -22.18 2.37
N ASP A 83 1.13 -23.09 1.49
CA ASP A 83 1.96 -23.90 0.61
C ASP A 83 2.29 -23.23 -0.74
N LYS A 84 1.80 -22.02 -0.99
CA LYS A 84 1.97 -21.30 -2.25
C LYS A 84 2.96 -20.13 -2.12
N GLY A 85 3.80 -20.00 -3.13
CA GLY A 85 4.68 -18.85 -3.36
C GLY A 85 5.52 -18.45 -2.14
N THR A 86 5.66 -17.16 -1.94
CA THR A 86 6.43 -16.58 -0.83
C THR A 86 5.65 -16.66 0.48
N GLN A 87 6.29 -17.18 1.54
CA GLN A 87 5.77 -17.05 2.91
C GLN A 87 6.02 -15.63 3.39
N LEU A 88 4.96 -14.85 3.51
CA LEU A 88 5.04 -13.42 3.88
C LEU A 88 5.00 -13.18 5.39
N ILE A 89 4.47 -14.13 6.17
CA ILE A 89 4.48 -14.11 7.63
C ILE A 89 5.23 -15.35 8.11
N PRO A 90 6.43 -15.18 8.66
CA PRO A 90 7.27 -16.31 9.08
C PRO A 90 6.69 -17.08 10.25
N THR A 91 7.04 -18.38 10.37
CA THR A 91 6.65 -19.24 11.51
C THR A 91 7.50 -19.03 12.74
N ASP A 92 8.76 -18.59 12.58
CA ASP A 92 9.62 -18.21 13.71
C ASP A 92 8.98 -17.11 14.55
N LYS A 93 8.89 -17.31 15.86
CA LYS A 93 8.18 -16.40 16.77
C LYS A 93 8.73 -14.99 16.80
N ALA A 94 10.08 -14.85 16.80
CA ALA A 94 10.70 -13.54 16.88
C ALA A 94 10.58 -12.76 15.57
N LYS A 95 10.83 -13.43 14.44
CA LYS A 95 10.63 -12.84 13.11
C LYS A 95 9.15 -12.47 12.89
N ARG A 96 8.22 -13.36 13.25
CA ARG A 96 6.78 -13.12 13.17
C ARG A 96 6.35 -11.90 13.98
N ALA A 97 6.81 -11.79 15.23
CA ALA A 97 6.50 -10.64 16.08
C ALA A 97 6.96 -9.32 15.44
N ARG A 98 8.17 -9.31 14.84
CA ARG A 98 8.70 -8.14 14.13
C ARG A 98 7.86 -7.79 12.90
N VAL A 99 7.50 -8.77 12.09
CA VAL A 99 6.64 -8.57 10.91
C VAL A 99 5.30 -7.98 11.32
N LEU A 100 4.61 -8.57 12.31
CA LEU A 100 3.32 -8.08 12.80
C LEU A 100 3.43 -6.64 13.34
N GLN A 101 4.47 -6.34 14.12
CA GLN A 101 4.70 -4.99 14.61
C GLN A 101 4.79 -3.99 13.47
N ARG A 102 5.64 -4.25 12.46
CA ARG A 102 5.84 -3.36 11.31
C ARG A 102 4.59 -3.22 10.45
N MET A 103 3.80 -4.28 10.29
CA MET A 103 2.49 -4.20 9.64
C MET A 103 1.59 -3.18 10.33
N HIS A 104 1.41 -3.31 11.65
CA HIS A 104 0.51 -2.41 12.40
C HIS A 104 1.05 -0.98 12.47
N GLU A 105 2.35 -0.77 12.60
CA GLU A 105 2.97 0.56 12.53
C GLU A 105 2.70 1.23 11.17
N ALA A 106 2.85 0.50 10.06
CA ALA A 106 2.54 1.02 8.73
C ALA A 106 1.05 1.35 8.58
N ALA A 107 0.16 0.45 9.04
CA ALA A 107 -1.28 0.66 8.94
C ALA A 107 -1.78 1.83 9.80
N ALA A 108 -1.22 2.02 10.99
CA ALA A 108 -1.66 3.08 11.89
C ALA A 108 -0.95 4.41 11.58
N ASN A 109 0.39 4.41 11.57
CA ASN A 109 1.14 5.67 11.56
C ASN A 109 1.37 6.20 10.13
N MET A 110 1.83 5.36 9.19
CA MET A 110 2.03 5.82 7.81
C MET A 110 0.71 6.24 7.17
N GLN A 111 -0.34 5.43 7.34
CA GLN A 111 -1.67 5.78 6.84
C GLN A 111 -2.16 7.09 7.44
N GLN A 112 -2.05 7.27 8.76
CA GLN A 112 -2.50 8.48 9.42
C GLN A 112 -1.70 9.70 8.92
N LYS A 113 -0.37 9.66 9.02
CA LYS A 113 0.47 10.85 8.79
C LYS A 113 0.60 11.23 7.32
N LEU A 114 0.81 10.26 6.43
CA LEU A 114 1.06 10.56 5.03
C LEU A 114 -0.23 10.67 4.22
N VAL A 115 -1.24 9.82 4.51
CA VAL A 115 -2.46 9.78 3.71
C VAL A 115 -3.57 10.62 4.31
N LEU A 116 -3.99 10.32 5.54
CA LEU A 116 -5.17 11.00 6.11
C LEU A 116 -4.86 12.45 6.50
N ASP A 117 -3.72 12.70 7.16
CA ASP A 117 -3.38 14.04 7.64
C ASP A 117 -2.83 14.94 6.52
N LEU A 118 -1.93 14.43 5.65
CA LEU A 118 -1.27 15.26 4.65
C LEU A 118 -1.94 15.16 3.28
N LEU A 119 -1.99 13.97 2.67
CA LEU A 119 -2.50 13.80 1.31
C LEU A 119 -3.96 14.23 1.19
N TYR A 120 -4.84 13.75 2.09
CA TYR A 120 -6.26 14.10 2.05
C TYR A 120 -6.52 15.57 2.35
N TYR A 121 -5.70 16.21 3.18
CA TYR A 121 -5.77 17.66 3.35
C TYR A 121 -5.55 18.39 2.02
N PHE A 122 -4.56 17.98 1.23
CA PHE A 122 -4.30 18.57 -0.09
C PHE A 122 -5.38 18.23 -1.13
N ILE A 123 -6.05 17.08 -1.03
CA ILE A 123 -7.16 16.71 -1.92
C ILE A 123 -8.44 17.49 -1.57
N GLN A 124 -8.72 17.65 -0.28
CA GLN A 124 -10.00 18.16 0.21
C GLN A 124 -10.01 19.69 0.38
N THR A 125 -8.83 20.32 0.49
CA THR A 125 -8.68 21.76 0.71
C THR A 125 -8.14 22.41 -0.56
N LYS A 126 -8.89 23.37 -1.10
CA LYS A 126 -8.44 24.16 -2.25
C LYS A 126 -7.15 24.92 -1.90
N GLU A 127 -6.34 25.22 -2.91
CA GLU A 127 -5.03 25.83 -2.71
C GLU A 127 -5.10 27.16 -1.95
N GLU A 128 -6.07 27.99 -2.32
CA GLU A 128 -6.33 29.28 -1.69
C GLU A 128 -6.79 29.22 -0.22
N ASP A 129 -7.35 28.06 0.19
CA ASP A 129 -7.86 27.85 1.55
C ASP A 129 -6.85 27.13 2.46
N ARG A 130 -5.70 26.70 1.93
CA ARG A 130 -4.67 25.99 2.72
C ARG A 130 -3.92 26.95 3.63
N LYS A 131 -3.91 26.64 4.91
CA LYS A 131 -3.18 27.41 5.93
C LYS A 131 -1.75 26.89 6.06
N GLU A 132 -0.78 27.78 5.91
CA GLU A 132 0.65 27.41 5.93
C GLU A 132 1.08 26.75 7.24
N ASP A 133 0.58 27.22 8.39
CA ASP A 133 0.89 26.63 9.70
C ASP A 133 0.32 25.21 9.86
N GLU A 134 -0.86 24.92 9.32
CA GLU A 134 -1.43 23.59 9.29
C GLU A 134 -0.65 22.65 8.36
N VAL A 135 -0.26 23.13 7.18
CA VAL A 135 0.59 22.39 6.24
C VAL A 135 1.93 22.08 6.90
N ALA A 136 2.57 23.05 7.53
CA ALA A 136 3.86 22.88 8.20
C ALA A 136 3.80 21.81 9.30
N LYS A 137 2.77 21.83 10.15
CA LYS A 137 2.55 20.81 11.19
C LYS A 137 2.39 19.40 10.61
N LYS A 138 1.59 19.26 9.54
CA LYS A 138 1.36 17.95 8.89
C LYS A 138 2.62 17.44 8.20
N VAL A 139 3.37 18.32 7.55
CA VAL A 139 4.65 18.00 6.92
C VAL A 139 5.67 17.55 7.97
N GLU A 140 5.76 18.24 9.11
CA GLU A 140 6.71 17.86 10.17
C GLU A 140 6.35 16.49 10.76
N ALA A 141 5.07 16.24 11.05
CA ALA A 141 4.62 14.92 11.51
C ALA A 141 4.92 13.80 10.50
N ALA A 142 4.80 14.08 9.20
CA ALA A 142 5.17 13.14 8.14
C ALA A 142 6.69 12.90 8.09
N LYS A 143 7.50 13.95 8.24
CA LYS A 143 8.98 13.82 8.30
C LYS A 143 9.45 12.99 9.49
N GLU A 144 8.89 13.23 10.67
CA GLU A 144 9.20 12.43 11.85
C GLU A 144 8.90 10.95 11.63
N GLU A 145 7.75 10.63 11.05
CA GLU A 145 7.37 9.26 10.76
C GLU A 145 8.31 8.62 9.73
N LEU A 146 8.61 9.32 8.63
CA LEU A 146 9.59 8.86 7.64
C LEU A 146 10.99 8.66 8.25
N GLY A 147 11.40 9.54 9.18
CA GLY A 147 12.67 9.41 9.91
C GLY A 147 12.75 8.13 10.77
N ARG A 148 11.64 7.71 11.39
CA ARG A 148 11.56 6.44 12.13
C ARG A 148 11.76 5.23 11.21
N TRP A 149 11.14 5.26 10.04
CA TRP A 149 11.29 4.19 9.03
C TRP A 149 12.66 4.20 8.38
N GLU A 150 13.26 5.36 8.16
CA GLU A 150 14.65 5.50 7.70
C GLU A 150 15.62 4.83 8.69
N ALA A 151 15.45 5.10 9.99
CA ALA A 151 16.26 4.48 11.04
C ALA A 151 16.04 2.95 11.07
N CYS A 152 14.81 2.50 10.99
CA CYS A 152 14.45 1.09 10.93
C CYS A 152 15.13 0.36 9.75
N LEU A 153 15.12 0.95 8.57
CA LEU A 153 15.76 0.42 7.36
C LEU A 153 17.30 0.47 7.48
N GLY A 154 17.83 1.46 8.20
CA GLY A 154 19.25 1.55 8.56
C GLY A 154 19.73 0.40 9.46
N GLU A 155 18.86 -0.08 10.36
CA GLU A 155 19.12 -1.26 11.20
C GLU A 155 19.06 -2.57 10.41
N THR A 156 17.99 -2.75 9.62
CA THR A 156 17.76 -4.01 8.90
C THR A 156 18.60 -4.15 7.63
N LYS A 157 18.92 -3.04 6.99
CA LYS A 157 19.69 -2.91 5.71
C LYS A 157 19.12 -3.76 4.56
N ALA A 158 17.84 -4.14 4.66
CA ALA A 158 17.19 -4.99 3.67
C ALA A 158 15.71 -4.66 3.49
N PHE A 159 14.83 -5.23 4.33
CA PHE A 159 13.39 -4.99 4.32
C PHE A 159 12.93 -4.50 5.70
N VAL A 160 11.71 -3.96 5.78
CA VAL A 160 11.28 -3.24 7.00
C VAL A 160 11.24 -4.11 8.28
N ALA A 161 11.10 -5.42 8.15
CA ALA A 161 11.05 -6.34 9.29
C ALA A 161 12.30 -7.22 9.46
N GLY A 162 13.27 -7.14 8.54
CA GLY A 162 14.48 -7.98 8.57
C GLY A 162 15.06 -8.27 7.20
N PRO A 163 15.79 -9.40 7.03
CA PRO A 163 16.48 -9.70 5.78
C PRO A 163 15.57 -10.15 4.65
N ASP A 164 14.36 -10.63 4.96
CA ASP A 164 13.45 -11.24 4.02
C ASP A 164 12.26 -10.33 3.73
N PHE A 165 11.79 -10.31 2.46
CA PHE A 165 10.55 -9.64 2.08
C PHE A 165 9.36 -10.30 2.78
N SER A 166 8.49 -9.49 3.35
CA SER A 166 7.42 -9.96 4.23
C SER A 166 6.12 -9.18 4.02
N MET A 167 5.07 -9.59 4.73
CA MET A 167 3.80 -8.88 4.75
C MET A 167 3.95 -7.42 5.24
N ALA A 168 4.94 -7.15 6.07
CA ALA A 168 5.25 -5.79 6.51
C ALA A 168 5.65 -4.87 5.34
N ASP A 169 6.39 -5.40 4.37
CA ASP A 169 6.78 -4.65 3.17
C ASP A 169 5.59 -4.44 2.24
N VAL A 170 4.70 -5.43 2.12
CA VAL A 170 3.43 -5.29 1.38
C VAL A 170 2.58 -4.15 1.94
N TRP A 171 2.59 -3.96 3.27
CA TRP A 171 1.83 -2.89 3.90
C TRP A 171 2.53 -1.53 3.85
N PHE A 172 3.85 -1.50 3.90
CA PHE A 172 4.65 -0.27 3.93
C PHE A 172 4.93 0.31 2.54
N TYR A 173 5.40 -0.53 1.61
CA TYR A 173 5.88 -0.07 0.31
C TYR A 173 4.90 0.79 -0.48
N PRO A 174 3.60 0.46 -0.59
CA PRO A 174 2.65 1.28 -1.34
C PRO A 174 2.54 2.73 -0.84
N PHE A 175 2.74 2.97 0.46
CA PHE A 175 2.76 4.34 1.00
C PHE A 175 3.97 5.12 0.48
N ILE A 176 5.16 4.51 0.48
CA ILE A 176 6.37 5.16 -0.01
C ILE A 176 6.27 5.40 -1.52
N ALA A 177 5.86 4.41 -2.28
CA ALA A 177 5.71 4.55 -3.72
C ALA A 177 4.71 5.66 -4.11
N GLN A 178 3.59 5.77 -3.41
CA GLN A 178 2.66 6.88 -3.60
C GLN A 178 3.28 8.22 -3.21
N SER A 179 4.02 8.27 -2.09
CA SER A 179 4.66 9.51 -1.62
C SER A 179 5.74 10.00 -2.60
N VAL A 180 6.55 9.07 -3.13
CA VAL A 180 7.55 9.37 -4.18
C VAL A 180 6.87 9.92 -5.43
N ARG A 181 5.81 9.28 -5.90
CA ARG A 181 5.00 9.79 -7.02
C ARG A 181 4.51 11.21 -6.76
N MET A 182 4.19 11.54 -5.51
CA MET A 182 3.66 12.84 -5.09
C MET A 182 4.74 13.83 -4.62
N GLY A 183 6.01 13.56 -4.97
CA GLY A 183 7.12 14.49 -4.82
C GLY A 183 7.98 14.34 -3.58
N LEU A 184 7.88 13.20 -2.86
CA LEU A 184 8.83 12.87 -1.78
C LEU A 184 10.23 12.69 -2.35
N ASP A 185 11.20 13.42 -1.79
CA ASP A 185 12.62 13.33 -2.17
C ASP A 185 13.34 12.26 -1.33
N LEU A 186 13.52 11.08 -1.92
CA LEU A 186 14.26 10.00 -1.27
C LEU A 186 15.76 10.26 -1.12
N GLY A 187 16.32 11.27 -1.75
CA GLY A 187 17.72 11.67 -1.54
C GLY A 187 18.02 12.07 -0.10
N LYS A 188 17.00 12.44 0.66
CA LYS A 188 17.08 12.76 2.10
C LYS A 188 16.99 11.52 3.00
N PHE A 189 16.66 10.36 2.45
CA PHE A 189 16.39 9.09 3.15
C PHE A 189 17.15 7.94 2.46
N PRO A 190 18.48 7.84 2.59
CA PRO A 190 19.30 6.93 1.79
C PRO A 190 18.95 5.44 1.98
N ASN A 191 18.61 5.00 3.20
CA ASN A 191 18.21 3.62 3.44
C ASN A 191 16.84 3.33 2.81
N MET A 192 15.91 4.27 2.91
CA MET A 192 14.58 4.18 2.27
C MET A 192 14.70 4.21 0.75
N ASN A 193 15.62 4.99 0.19
CA ASN A 193 15.91 5.01 -1.25
C ASN A 193 16.40 3.64 -1.73
N ALA A 194 17.39 3.07 -1.07
CA ALA A 194 17.89 1.72 -1.39
C ALA A 194 16.81 0.64 -1.25
N TYR A 195 15.96 0.75 -0.22
CA TYR A 195 14.80 -0.10 -0.04
C TYR A 195 13.77 0.07 -1.18
N TYR A 196 13.44 1.31 -1.53
CA TYR A 196 12.50 1.63 -2.59
C TYR A 196 12.92 1.01 -3.91
N ASP A 197 14.19 1.19 -4.32
CA ASP A 197 14.72 0.61 -5.55
C ASP A 197 14.65 -0.92 -5.54
N LYS A 198 15.05 -1.53 -4.42
CA LYS A 198 15.01 -2.99 -4.25
C LYS A 198 13.61 -3.56 -4.38
N VAL A 199 12.60 -2.93 -3.73
CA VAL A 199 11.23 -3.43 -3.75
C VAL A 199 10.54 -3.09 -5.07
N THR A 200 10.83 -1.92 -5.67
CA THR A 200 10.34 -1.54 -7.00
C THR A 200 10.76 -2.55 -8.06
N ALA A 201 11.98 -3.09 -7.99
CA ALA A 201 12.47 -4.10 -8.93
C ALA A 201 11.84 -5.50 -8.73
N ARG A 202 11.09 -5.72 -7.63
CA ARG A 202 10.47 -7.01 -7.34
C ARG A 202 9.37 -7.34 -8.33
N ARG A 203 9.37 -8.58 -8.87
CA ARG A 203 8.44 -9.02 -9.91
C ARG A 203 6.97 -8.81 -9.54
N SER A 204 6.58 -9.12 -8.30
CA SER A 204 5.22 -8.95 -7.79
C SER A 204 4.77 -7.49 -7.82
N VAL A 205 5.67 -6.58 -7.45
CA VAL A 205 5.45 -5.13 -7.49
C VAL A 205 5.33 -4.63 -8.93
N GLN A 206 6.24 -5.05 -9.81
CA GLN A 206 6.23 -4.66 -11.22
C GLN A 206 4.94 -5.10 -11.93
N LYS A 207 4.47 -6.32 -11.68
CA LYS A 207 3.24 -6.85 -12.27
C LYS A 207 1.98 -6.21 -11.76
N SER A 208 1.96 -5.78 -10.49
CA SER A 208 0.83 -5.13 -9.84
C SER A 208 0.92 -3.59 -9.87
N TRP A 209 1.91 -3.03 -10.56
CA TRP A 209 2.12 -1.58 -10.62
C TRP A 209 0.88 -0.85 -11.16
N PRO A 210 0.45 0.25 -10.51
CA PRO A 210 -0.70 1.01 -10.99
C PRO A 210 -0.49 1.53 -12.41
N PRO A 211 -1.29 1.10 -13.40
CA PRO A 211 -1.01 1.37 -14.82
C PRO A 211 -0.97 2.86 -15.14
N HIS A 212 -1.92 3.66 -14.63
CA HIS A 212 -1.95 5.10 -14.91
C HIS A 212 -0.75 5.87 -14.33
N TRP A 213 0.01 5.29 -13.38
CA TRP A 213 1.20 5.96 -12.86
C TRP A 213 2.34 6.07 -13.86
N LYS A 214 2.29 5.26 -14.92
CA LYS A 214 3.28 5.32 -16.02
C LYS A 214 2.93 6.35 -17.07
N GLU A 215 1.66 6.70 -17.18
CA GLU A 215 1.10 7.48 -18.29
C GLU A 215 0.78 8.91 -17.88
N GLU A 216 0.38 9.13 -16.62
CA GLU A 216 -0.13 10.40 -16.13
C GLU A 216 0.72 10.96 -14.98
N PRO A 217 1.00 12.28 -14.94
CA PRO A 217 1.61 12.90 -13.77
C PRO A 217 0.66 12.87 -12.57
N PRO A 218 1.18 13.07 -11.33
CA PRO A 218 0.31 13.20 -10.17
C PRO A 218 -0.52 14.47 -10.25
N ILE A 219 -1.80 14.40 -9.85
CA ILE A 219 -2.70 15.55 -9.82
C ILE A 219 -2.26 16.59 -8.77
N ILE A 220 -1.66 16.12 -7.67
CA ILE A 220 -1.15 16.93 -6.57
C ILE A 220 0.22 16.43 -6.12
N SER A 221 1.02 17.32 -5.54
CA SER A 221 2.38 16.99 -5.09
C SER A 221 2.64 17.57 -3.69
N PRO A 222 1.98 17.04 -2.64
CA PRO A 222 2.07 17.56 -1.27
C PRO A 222 3.47 17.47 -0.67
N PHE A 223 4.32 16.56 -1.16
CA PHE A 223 5.69 16.38 -0.66
C PHE A 223 6.72 17.23 -1.39
N LYS A 224 6.44 17.67 -2.63
CA LYS A 224 7.41 18.37 -3.49
C LYS A 224 7.96 19.62 -2.82
N GLY A 225 9.29 19.67 -2.63
CA GLY A 225 10.00 20.80 -2.01
C GLY A 225 9.76 20.96 -0.50
N ARG A 226 9.01 20.05 0.14
CA ARG A 226 8.71 20.08 1.58
C ARG A 226 9.42 18.97 2.35
N ILE A 227 9.48 17.79 1.76
CA ILE A 227 10.16 16.62 2.36
C ILE A 227 11.15 16.05 1.36
#